data_46cf303c118806f4d20d6f9c056fffad
#
_entry.id   46cf303c118806f4d20d6f9c056fffad
#
_cell.length_a   1.000
_cell.length_b   1.000
_cell.length_c   1.000
_cell.angle_alpha   90.00
_cell.angle_beta   90.00
_cell.angle_gamma   90.00
#
_symmetry.space_group_name_H-M   'P 1'
#
loop_
_entity.id
_entity.type
_entity.pdbx_description
1 polymer ?
#
loop_
_entity_poly.entity_id
_entity_poly.type
_entity_poly.pdbx_seq_one_letter_code
_entity_poly.pdbx_strand_id
1 'polypeptide(L)' 'MHGKVEALLADVLQIPAEQINDGLAMKDLDAWDSLKHMELIVALEQQFDVQLTFDEIVAMQSVSEIKRVLGERGVVG' A
#
# COMPACT_ATOMS: atom_id res chain seq x y z
N MET A 1 17.32 -0.48 -3.66
CA MET A 1 16.56 0.79 -3.73
C MET A 1 15.07 0.46 -3.69
N HIS A 2 14.31 1.18 -2.88
CA HIS A 2 12.88 0.94 -2.74
C HIS A 2 12.09 1.99 -3.49
N GLY A 3 10.96 1.60 -4.08
CA GLY A 3 10.08 2.52 -4.76
C GLY A 3 9.26 3.36 -3.78
N LYS A 4 8.47 4.29 -4.33
CA LYS A 4 7.63 5.18 -3.52
C LYS A 4 6.58 4.42 -2.74
N VAL A 5 6.02 3.36 -3.32
CA VAL A 5 5.01 2.54 -2.66
C VAL A 5 5.61 1.86 -1.44
N GLU A 6 6.77 1.25 -1.60
CA GLU A 6 7.45 0.57 -0.48
C GLU A 6 7.82 1.55 0.63
N ALA A 7 8.33 2.72 0.26
CA ALA A 7 8.70 3.73 1.25
C ALA A 7 7.48 4.22 2.04
N LEU A 8 6.36 4.42 1.36
CA LEU A 8 5.14 4.87 2.00
C LEU A 8 4.57 3.79 2.92
N LEU A 9 4.60 2.53 2.49
CA LEU A 9 4.16 1.41 3.32
C LEU A 9 5.01 1.30 4.58
N ALA A 10 6.32 1.41 4.44
CA ALA A 10 7.23 1.34 5.58
C ALA A 10 6.91 2.45 6.59
N ASP A 11 6.63 3.65 6.10
CA ASP A 11 6.31 4.78 6.95
C ASP A 11 4.99 4.60 7.69
N VAL A 12 3.94 4.21 6.97
CA VAL A 12 2.61 4.04 7.56
C VAL A 12 2.58 2.87 8.54
N LEU A 13 3.18 1.75 8.15
CA LEU A 13 3.18 0.54 8.96
C LEU A 13 4.24 0.54 10.05
N GLN A 14 5.17 1.50 10.01
CA GLN A 14 6.24 1.64 11.00
C GLN A 14 7.13 0.40 11.04
N ILE A 15 7.50 -0.09 9.87
CA ILE A 15 8.41 -1.24 9.72
C ILE A 15 9.53 -0.85 8.77
N PRO A 16 10.69 -1.55 8.85
CA PRO A 16 11.79 -1.28 7.91
C PRO A 16 11.38 -1.54 6.47
N ALA A 17 11.84 -0.68 5.55
CA ALA A 17 11.54 -0.84 4.14
C ALA A 17 12.01 -2.19 3.58
N GLU A 18 13.07 -2.74 4.18
CA GLU A 18 13.62 -4.04 3.77
C GLU A 18 12.63 -5.18 3.97
N GLN A 19 11.64 -5.01 4.85
CA GLN A 19 10.60 -6.01 5.07
C GLN A 19 9.47 -5.91 4.06
N ILE A 20 9.43 -4.84 3.29
CA ILE A 20 8.39 -4.64 2.28
C ILE A 20 8.81 -5.35 0.99
N ASN A 21 8.09 -6.41 0.65
CA ASN A 21 8.30 -7.13 -0.60
C ASN A 21 6.94 -7.46 -1.20
N ASP A 22 6.93 -7.87 -2.47
CA ASP A 22 5.68 -8.08 -3.19
C ASP A 22 4.80 -9.16 -2.57
N GLY A 23 5.40 -10.10 -1.85
CA GLY A 23 4.67 -11.18 -1.21
C GLY A 23 4.06 -10.81 0.14
N LEU A 24 4.40 -9.64 0.67
CA LEU A 24 3.88 -9.22 1.97
C LEU A 24 2.39 -8.90 1.87
N ALA A 25 1.60 -9.48 2.75
CA ALA A 25 0.15 -9.27 2.77
C ALA A 25 -0.29 -8.78 4.14
N MET A 26 -1.46 -8.15 4.15
CA MET A 26 -2.06 -7.62 5.37
C MET A 26 -2.17 -8.69 6.46
N LYS A 27 -2.53 -9.91 6.09
CA LYS A 27 -2.68 -11.02 7.04
C LYS A 27 -1.36 -11.46 7.68
N ASP A 28 -0.23 -11.09 7.08
CA ASP A 28 1.09 -11.51 7.55
C ASP A 28 1.66 -10.56 8.60
N LEU A 29 1.03 -9.41 8.82
CA LEU A 29 1.55 -8.36 9.68
C LEU A 29 0.47 -7.85 10.63
N ASP A 30 0.70 -8.01 11.94
CA ASP A 30 -0.23 -7.47 12.94
C ASP A 30 -0.35 -5.95 12.84
N ALA A 31 0.73 -5.28 12.46
CA ALA A 31 0.73 -3.83 12.31
C ALA A 31 -0.18 -3.34 11.19
N TRP A 32 -0.47 -4.19 10.22
CA TRP A 32 -1.32 -3.85 9.06
C TRP A 32 -2.75 -4.32 9.33
N ASP A 33 -3.42 -3.62 10.24
CA ASP A 33 -4.83 -3.88 10.56
C ASP A 33 -5.74 -2.95 9.76
N SER A 34 -7.05 -3.02 10.04
CA SER A 34 -8.04 -2.24 9.30
C SER A 34 -7.80 -0.74 9.41
N LEU A 35 -7.42 -0.27 10.59
CA LEU A 35 -7.13 1.15 10.80
C LEU A 35 -5.92 1.59 10.00
N LYS A 36 -4.85 0.80 10.06
CA LYS A 36 -3.64 1.10 9.29
C LYS A 36 -3.91 1.03 7.80
N HIS A 37 -4.79 0.11 7.38
CA HIS A 37 -5.14 0.01 5.97
C HIS A 37 -5.81 1.30 5.49
N MET A 38 -6.73 1.86 6.26
CA MET A 38 -7.37 3.13 5.90
C MET A 38 -6.38 4.29 5.90
N GLU A 39 -5.47 4.33 6.87
CA GLU A 39 -4.40 5.34 6.87
C GLU A 39 -3.54 5.22 5.62
N LEU A 40 -3.21 3.99 5.24
CA LEU A 40 -2.43 3.71 4.03
C LEU A 40 -3.15 4.19 2.78
N ILE A 41 -4.45 3.92 2.68
CA ILE A 41 -5.24 4.33 1.52
C ILE A 41 -5.24 5.87 1.38
N VAL A 42 -5.46 6.58 2.49
CA VAL A 42 -5.43 8.05 2.47
C VAL A 42 -4.06 8.55 2.02
N ALA A 43 -2.99 7.95 2.54
CA ALA A 43 -1.64 8.35 2.17
C ALA A 43 -1.36 8.09 0.69
N LEU A 44 -1.83 6.95 0.16
CA LEU A 44 -1.66 6.63 -1.26
C LEU A 44 -2.41 7.63 -2.14
N GLU A 45 -3.64 7.97 -1.75
CA GLU A 45 -4.43 8.93 -2.51
C GLU A 45 -3.77 10.30 -2.56
N GLN A 46 -3.19 10.73 -1.44
CA GLN A 46 -2.50 12.02 -1.37
C GLN A 46 -1.17 12.00 -2.11
N GLN A 47 -0.41 10.92 -1.95
CA GLN A 47 0.93 10.83 -2.54
C GLN A 47 0.87 10.75 -4.06
N PHE A 48 -0.09 10.03 -4.59
CA PHE A 48 -0.17 9.76 -6.04
C PHE A 48 -1.32 10.50 -6.71
N ASP A 49 -2.06 11.32 -5.96
CA ASP A 49 -3.17 12.12 -6.48
C ASP A 49 -4.20 11.25 -7.22
N VAL A 50 -4.65 10.19 -6.56
CA VAL A 50 -5.65 9.27 -7.10
C VAL A 50 -6.80 9.14 -6.11
N GLN A 51 -7.97 8.75 -6.62
CA GLN A 51 -9.12 8.39 -5.79
C GLN A 51 -9.40 6.91 -6.01
N LEU A 52 -9.41 6.15 -4.92
CA LEU A 52 -9.61 4.71 -4.96
C LEU A 52 -11.06 4.37 -4.61
N THR A 53 -11.63 3.43 -5.35
CA THR A 53 -12.99 2.95 -5.07
C THR A 53 -12.95 1.98 -3.88
N PHE A 54 -14.12 1.74 -3.30
CA PHE A 54 -14.24 0.78 -2.20
C PHE A 54 -13.73 -0.60 -2.62
N ASP A 55 -14.09 -1.04 -3.82
CA ASP A 55 -13.64 -2.35 -4.31
C ASP A 55 -12.13 -2.41 -4.44
N GLU A 56 -11.51 -1.32 -4.89
CA GLU A 56 -10.04 -1.25 -4.99
C GLU A 56 -9.41 -1.31 -3.61
N ILE A 57 -9.95 -0.56 -2.65
CA ILE A 57 -9.44 -0.54 -1.28
C ILE A 57 -9.47 -1.94 -0.67
N VAL A 58 -10.57 -2.66 -0.85
CA VAL A 58 -10.71 -4.02 -0.32
C VAL A 58 -9.73 -4.98 -0.99
N ALA A 59 -9.47 -4.79 -2.29
CA ALA A 59 -8.56 -5.67 -3.03
C ALA A 59 -7.09 -5.47 -2.65
N MET A 60 -6.74 -4.30 -2.12
CA MET A 60 -5.33 -3.91 -1.89
C MET A 60 -4.77 -4.46 -0.58
N GLN A 61 -4.87 -5.76 -0.37
CA GLN A 61 -4.47 -6.41 0.88
C GLN A 61 -3.09 -7.07 0.81
N SER A 62 -2.32 -6.76 -0.22
CA SER A 62 -0.92 -7.17 -0.32
C SER A 62 -0.16 -6.11 -1.10
N VAL A 63 1.16 -6.15 -0.98
CA VAL A 63 2.00 -5.18 -1.70
C VAL A 63 1.81 -5.32 -3.21
N SER A 64 1.76 -6.57 -3.71
CA SER A 64 1.57 -6.81 -5.15
C SER A 64 0.21 -6.29 -5.63
N GLU A 65 -0.84 -6.46 -4.83
CA GLU A 65 -2.18 -5.96 -5.19
C GLU A 65 -2.22 -4.43 -5.19
N ILE A 66 -1.54 -3.79 -4.23
CA ILE A 66 -1.43 -2.33 -4.21
C ILE A 66 -0.77 -1.84 -5.49
N LYS A 67 0.34 -2.45 -5.87
CA LYS A 67 1.05 -2.07 -7.09
C LYS A 67 0.20 -2.32 -8.33
N ARG A 68 -0.54 -3.43 -8.36
CA ARG A 68 -1.42 -3.75 -9.48
C ARG A 68 -2.50 -2.67 -9.66
N VAL A 69 -3.19 -2.32 -8.58
CA VAL A 69 -4.26 -1.33 -8.64
C VAL A 69 -3.70 0.04 -9.06
N LEU A 70 -2.59 0.45 -8.46
CA LEU A 70 -1.98 1.73 -8.82
C LEU A 70 -1.52 1.73 -10.26
N GLY A 71 -0.99 0.61 -10.75
CA GLY A 71 -0.59 0.47 -12.15
C GLY A 71 -1.77 0.64 -13.10
N GLU A 72 -2.93 0.10 -12.75
CA GLU A 72 -4.15 0.27 -13.53
C GLU A 72 -4.62 1.72 -13.57
N ARG A 73 -4.23 2.51 -12.57
CA ARG A 73 -4.53 3.95 -12.51
C ARG A 73 -3.46 4.80 -13.16
N GLY A 74 -2.44 4.17 -13.76
CA GLY A 74 -1.35 4.88 -14.41
C GLY A 74 -0.28 5.41 -13.47
N VAL A 75 -0.26 4.93 -12.22
CA VAL A 75 0.73 5.34 -11.24
C VAL A 75 1.99 4.50 -11.39
N VAL A 76 3.13 5.18 -11.43
CA VAL A 76 4.43 4.54 -11.46
C VAL A 76 5.10 4.79 -10.11
N GLY A 77 5.26 3.74 -9.36
CA GLY A 77 5.84 3.84 -8.03
C GLY A 77 6.90 2.81 -7.78
#